data_2aad27a516fdf584857593e5b814c33f
#
_entry.id   2aad27a516fdf584857593e5b814c33f
#
_cell.length_a   1.000
_cell.length_b   1.000
_cell.length_c   1.000
_cell.angle_alpha   90.00
_cell.angle_beta   90.00
_cell.angle_gamma   90.00
#
_symmetry.space_group_name_H-M   'P 1'
#
loop_
_entity.id
_entity.type
_entity.pdbx_description
1 polymer ?
#
loop_
_entity_poly.entity_id
_entity_poly.type
_entity_poly.pdbx_seq_one_letter_code
_entity_poly.pdbx_strand_id
1 'polypeptide(L)'
;MNMFTKKYKIVHAMMVAFVAISMFAFSSCELESSDNGKLDGFWHLESIDSLENGKTVDMSKLHVFWGIEFKLIAATQYDNNTERMYFRFEQTSDSLKITQAFIDHGHQDNGEDGGDIPLTEVTNDLRYYGINKLPEGFAKEALCGSKMILRSKTLRLKFKKF
;
A
#
# COMPACT_ATOMS: atom_id res chain seq x y z
N MET A 1 52.07 -12.92 40.97
CA MET A 1 51.08 -12.32 40.06
C MET A 1 49.71 -12.55 40.65
N ASN A 2 49.10 -11.49 41.20
CA ASN A 2 47.96 -11.56 42.11
C ASN A 2 46.67 -12.14 41.47
N MET A 3 46.07 -13.06 42.19
CA MET A 3 44.78 -13.71 41.85
C MET A 3 43.65 -12.72 41.56
N PHE A 4 43.71 -11.51 42.16
CA PHE A 4 42.78 -10.41 41.92
C PHE A 4 42.87 -9.84 40.50
N THR A 5 44.07 -9.67 39.97
CA THR A 5 44.25 -9.12 38.60
C THR A 5 43.76 -10.08 37.49
N LYS A 6 43.81 -11.40 37.79
CA LYS A 6 43.32 -12.41 36.87
C LYS A 6 41.78 -12.45 36.83
N LYS A 7 41.13 -12.30 38.00
CA LYS A 7 39.65 -12.18 38.07
C LYS A 7 39.13 -10.93 37.39
N TYR A 8 39.76 -9.79 37.54
CA TYR A 8 39.37 -8.54 36.86
C TYR A 8 39.45 -8.66 35.33
N LYS A 9 40.50 -9.26 34.83
CA LYS A 9 40.64 -9.47 33.37
C LYS A 9 39.55 -10.40 32.79
N ILE A 10 39.17 -11.43 33.54
CA ILE A 10 38.10 -12.34 33.14
C ILE A 10 36.75 -11.65 33.14
N VAL A 11 36.42 -10.89 34.17
CA VAL A 11 35.16 -10.12 34.25
C VAL A 11 35.08 -9.07 33.17
N HIS A 12 36.17 -8.35 32.84
CA HIS A 12 36.23 -7.41 31.73
C HIS A 12 36.00 -8.10 30.37
N ALA A 13 36.65 -9.24 30.15
CA ALA A 13 36.48 -10.00 28.91
C ALA A 13 35.03 -10.51 28.74
N MET A 14 34.37 -10.95 29.84
CA MET A 14 32.97 -11.36 29.81
C MET A 14 32.02 -10.20 29.57
N MET A 15 32.29 -9.00 30.13
CA MET A 15 31.50 -7.79 29.89
C MET A 15 31.60 -7.33 28.44
N VAL A 16 32.81 -7.32 27.87
CA VAL A 16 33.02 -6.97 26.44
C VAL A 16 32.34 -7.96 25.51
N ALA A 17 32.44 -9.26 25.83
CA ALA A 17 31.73 -10.30 25.05
C ALA A 17 30.23 -10.17 25.12
N PHE A 18 29.66 -9.85 26.29
CA PHE A 18 28.23 -9.63 26.48
C PHE A 18 27.71 -8.41 25.71
N VAL A 19 28.48 -7.29 25.73
CA VAL A 19 28.14 -6.08 24.96
C VAL A 19 28.22 -6.34 23.46
N ALA A 20 29.23 -7.09 23.00
CA ALA A 20 29.36 -7.46 21.59
C ALA A 20 28.19 -8.35 21.13
N ILE A 21 27.77 -9.33 21.91
CA ILE A 21 26.64 -10.21 21.59
C ILE A 21 25.30 -9.42 21.57
N SER A 22 25.10 -8.46 22.49
CA SER A 22 23.89 -7.64 22.51
C SER A 22 23.80 -6.70 21.30
N MET A 23 24.91 -6.21 20.75
CA MET A 23 24.91 -5.39 19.51
C MET A 23 24.47 -6.19 18.28
N PHE A 24 24.76 -7.48 18.21
CA PHE A 24 24.31 -8.33 17.09
C PHE A 24 22.81 -8.74 17.20
N ALA A 25 22.24 -8.71 18.39
CA ALA A 25 20.84 -9.06 18.59
C ALA A 25 19.84 -7.97 18.11
N PHE A 26 20.29 -6.73 17.96
CA PHE A 26 19.46 -5.61 17.48
C PHE A 26 19.48 -5.41 15.96
N SER A 27 20.33 -6.09 15.21
CA SER A 27 20.45 -5.93 13.75
C SER A 27 19.55 -6.87 12.93
N SER A 28 18.64 -7.62 13.56
CA SER A 28 17.84 -8.66 12.90
C SER A 28 16.40 -8.27 12.58
N CYS A 29 15.98 -7.01 12.80
CA CYS A 29 14.72 -6.52 12.26
C CYS A 29 15.02 -5.69 11.01
N GLU A 30 15.13 -6.31 9.85
CA GLU A 30 14.87 -5.62 8.60
C GLU A 30 13.39 -5.26 8.59
N LEU A 31 13.08 -4.01 8.92
CA LEU A 31 11.77 -3.44 8.63
C LEU A 31 11.64 -3.42 7.10
N GLU A 32 10.81 -4.31 6.56
CA GLU A 32 10.43 -4.23 5.16
C GLU A 32 9.84 -2.84 4.92
N SER A 33 10.52 -2.02 4.13
CA SER A 33 10.02 -0.71 3.71
C SER A 33 9.41 -0.84 2.33
N SER A 34 8.32 -0.13 2.09
CA SER A 34 7.73 -0.04 0.76
C SER A 34 8.71 0.62 -0.21
N ASP A 35 8.85 0.07 -1.40
CA ASP A 35 9.78 0.52 -2.45
C ASP A 35 9.07 1.20 -3.63
N ASN A 36 7.82 1.62 -3.47
CA ASN A 36 7.05 2.24 -4.55
C ASN A 36 7.39 3.72 -4.80
N GLY A 37 8.32 4.27 -4.03
CA GLY A 37 8.81 5.64 -4.17
C GLY A 37 7.70 6.67 -3.95
N LYS A 38 7.48 7.58 -4.91
CA LYS A 38 6.47 8.63 -4.77
C LYS A 38 5.03 8.11 -4.77
N LEU A 39 4.81 6.87 -5.21
CA LEU A 39 3.48 6.26 -5.24
C LEU A 39 2.98 5.91 -3.83
N ASP A 40 3.88 5.58 -2.90
CA ASP A 40 3.51 5.28 -1.52
C ASP A 40 2.81 6.44 -0.84
N GLY A 41 1.82 6.12 -0.03
CA GLY A 41 1.10 7.06 0.82
C GLY A 41 -0.40 7.00 0.66
N PHE A 42 -1.07 8.00 1.23
CA PHE A 42 -2.52 8.08 1.29
C PHE A 42 -3.02 9.15 0.30
N TRP A 43 -3.81 8.71 -0.69
CA TRP A 43 -4.21 9.50 -1.83
C TRP A 43 -5.72 9.69 -1.86
N HIS A 44 -6.18 10.92 -1.69
CA HIS A 44 -7.58 11.32 -1.85
C HIS A 44 -7.96 11.37 -3.32
N LEU A 45 -9.02 10.68 -3.72
CA LEU A 45 -9.57 10.71 -5.07
C LEU A 45 -10.40 11.99 -5.26
N GLU A 46 -9.90 12.91 -6.07
CA GLU A 46 -10.51 14.24 -6.31
C GLU A 46 -11.53 14.21 -7.44
N SER A 47 -11.26 13.47 -8.53
CA SER A 47 -12.19 13.34 -9.64
C SER A 47 -11.95 12.08 -10.46
N ILE A 48 -13.03 11.65 -11.13
CA ILE A 48 -13.05 10.61 -12.15
C ILE A 48 -13.56 11.22 -13.44
N ASP A 49 -12.68 11.38 -14.44
CA ASP A 49 -13.08 11.85 -15.77
C ASP A 49 -13.32 10.63 -16.68
N SER A 50 -14.50 10.52 -17.29
CA SER A 50 -14.76 9.55 -18.36
C SER A 50 -14.21 10.09 -19.68
N LEU A 51 -13.31 9.32 -20.29
CA LEU A 51 -12.71 9.66 -21.58
C LEU A 51 -13.62 9.32 -22.77
N GLU A 52 -14.65 8.51 -22.55
CA GLU A 52 -15.59 8.08 -23.59
C GLU A 52 -16.67 9.15 -23.85
N ASN A 53 -17.14 9.83 -22.80
CA ASN A 53 -18.26 10.76 -22.91
C ASN A 53 -17.95 12.18 -22.38
N GLY A 54 -16.71 12.40 -21.91
CA GLY A 54 -16.25 13.70 -21.39
C GLY A 54 -16.85 14.10 -20.05
N LYS A 55 -17.61 13.24 -19.38
CA LYS A 55 -18.20 13.52 -18.07
C LYS A 55 -17.16 13.42 -16.97
N THR A 56 -17.20 14.37 -16.03
CA THR A 56 -16.41 14.35 -14.80
C THR A 56 -17.32 14.13 -13.60
N VAL A 57 -16.95 13.19 -12.76
CA VAL A 57 -17.53 13.02 -11.42
C VAL A 57 -16.59 13.71 -10.44
N ASP A 58 -17.10 14.70 -9.74
CA ASP A 58 -16.38 15.39 -8.67
C ASP A 58 -16.46 14.55 -7.39
N MET A 59 -15.30 14.12 -6.91
CA MET A 59 -15.13 13.30 -5.69
C MET A 59 -14.51 14.10 -4.54
N SER A 60 -14.19 15.40 -4.78
CA SER A 60 -13.39 16.22 -3.86
C SER A 60 -14.03 16.45 -2.49
N LYS A 61 -15.35 16.26 -2.38
CA LYS A 61 -16.12 16.38 -1.12
C LYS A 61 -16.40 15.03 -0.47
N LEU A 62 -16.03 13.93 -1.13
CA LEU A 62 -16.22 12.57 -0.63
C LEU A 62 -14.88 12.07 -0.04
N HIS A 63 -14.96 11.28 1.02
CA HIS A 63 -13.77 10.75 1.68
C HIS A 63 -13.37 9.40 1.07
N VAL A 64 -12.95 9.45 -0.22
CA VAL A 64 -12.52 8.28 -0.99
C VAL A 64 -11.01 8.28 -1.15
N PHE A 65 -10.36 7.23 -0.66
CA PHE A 65 -8.91 7.18 -0.59
C PHE A 65 -8.33 5.88 -1.15
N TRP A 66 -7.12 5.99 -1.70
CA TRP A 66 -6.23 4.88 -1.98
C TRP A 66 -5.02 4.99 -1.05
N GLY A 67 -4.91 4.08 -0.07
CA GLY A 67 -3.71 3.87 0.73
C GLY A 67 -2.77 2.92 0.01
N ILE A 68 -1.61 3.37 -0.44
CA ILE A 68 -0.67 2.60 -1.25
C ILE A 68 0.57 2.31 -0.43
N GLU A 69 0.85 1.02 -0.23
CA GLU A 69 2.03 0.55 0.49
C GLU A 69 2.40 -0.86 0.00
N PHE A 70 3.69 -1.18 -0.05
CA PHE A 70 4.21 -2.44 -0.59
C PHE A 70 3.67 -2.71 -2.01
N LYS A 71 2.95 -3.81 -2.23
CA LYS A 71 2.30 -4.15 -3.51
C LYS A 71 0.78 -4.18 -3.38
N LEU A 72 0.25 -3.37 -2.46
CA LEU A 72 -1.16 -3.33 -2.12
C LEU A 72 -1.70 -1.89 -2.16
N ILE A 73 -2.91 -1.73 -2.67
CA ILE A 73 -3.73 -0.54 -2.55
C ILE A 73 -4.94 -0.89 -1.70
N ALA A 74 -5.11 -0.19 -0.58
CA ALA A 74 -6.33 -0.21 0.21
C ALA A 74 -7.25 0.92 -0.27
N ALA A 75 -8.32 0.59 -0.97
CA ALA A 75 -9.34 1.55 -1.41
C ALA A 75 -10.44 1.64 -0.35
N THR A 76 -10.62 2.81 0.21
CA THR A 76 -11.50 3.02 1.37
C THR A 76 -12.38 4.25 1.15
N GLN A 77 -13.61 4.16 1.63
CA GLN A 77 -14.60 5.22 1.63
C GLN A 77 -15.15 5.36 3.06
N TYR A 78 -15.31 6.60 3.55
CA TYR A 78 -15.71 6.87 4.94
C TYR A 78 -17.10 7.52 5.08
N ASP A 79 -17.76 7.90 3.97
CA ASP A 79 -19.04 8.62 4.02
C ASP A 79 -20.26 7.71 3.92
N ASN A 80 -20.10 6.50 3.43
CA ASN A 80 -21.19 5.54 3.21
C ASN A 80 -20.71 4.09 3.46
N ASN A 81 -21.58 3.12 3.17
CA ASN A 81 -21.31 1.69 3.37
C ASN A 81 -20.69 1.02 2.12
N THR A 82 -19.93 1.76 1.30
CA THR A 82 -19.16 1.14 0.20
C THR A 82 -18.12 0.20 0.78
N GLU A 83 -18.06 -1.01 0.25
CA GLU A 83 -17.11 -2.03 0.70
C GLU A 83 -15.67 -1.54 0.55
N ARG A 84 -14.87 -1.73 1.59
CA ARG A 84 -13.44 -1.55 1.53
C ARG A 84 -12.84 -2.61 0.62
N MET A 85 -11.90 -2.21 -0.22
CA MET A 85 -11.30 -3.11 -1.20
C MET A 85 -9.78 -3.07 -1.14
N TYR A 86 -9.16 -4.18 -1.51
CA TYR A 86 -7.73 -4.27 -1.71
C TYR A 86 -7.42 -4.59 -3.16
N PHE A 87 -6.41 -3.90 -3.71
CA PHE A 87 -5.93 -4.17 -5.06
C PHE A 87 -4.47 -4.57 -5.01
N ARG A 88 -4.12 -5.69 -5.65
CA ARG A 88 -2.74 -5.99 -5.98
C ARG A 88 -2.36 -5.26 -7.25
N PHE A 89 -1.13 -4.78 -7.32
CA PHE A 89 -0.66 -4.03 -8.47
C PHE A 89 0.79 -4.35 -8.83
N GLU A 90 1.09 -4.07 -10.08
CA GLU A 90 2.43 -3.97 -10.65
C GLU A 90 2.66 -2.55 -11.12
N GLN A 91 3.89 -2.07 -11.09
CA GLN A 91 4.22 -0.75 -11.61
C GLN A 91 5.55 -0.74 -12.38
N THR A 92 5.64 0.20 -13.32
CA THR A 92 6.87 0.66 -13.94
C THR A 92 7.08 2.15 -13.64
N SER A 93 8.09 2.78 -14.23
CA SER A 93 8.28 4.25 -14.10
C SER A 93 7.07 5.06 -14.56
N ASP A 94 6.36 4.59 -15.59
CA ASP A 94 5.31 5.30 -16.31
C ASP A 94 3.92 4.67 -16.23
N SER A 95 3.79 3.51 -15.61
CA SER A 95 2.53 2.77 -15.54
C SER A 95 2.25 2.16 -14.17
N LEU A 96 0.96 1.95 -13.90
CA LEU A 96 0.40 1.22 -12.78
C LEU A 96 -0.63 0.23 -13.34
N LYS A 97 -0.54 -1.04 -12.98
CA LYS A 97 -1.49 -2.07 -13.41
C LYS A 97 -2.10 -2.75 -12.19
N ILE A 98 -3.40 -2.59 -12.01
CA ILE A 98 -4.18 -3.37 -11.06
C ILE A 98 -4.31 -4.79 -11.62
N THR A 99 -3.77 -5.77 -10.91
CA THR A 99 -3.75 -7.17 -11.36
C THR A 99 -4.87 -8.00 -10.75
N GLN A 100 -5.24 -7.71 -9.51
CA GLN A 100 -6.27 -8.41 -8.74
C GLN A 100 -7.00 -7.43 -7.83
N ALA A 101 -8.25 -7.72 -7.52
CA ALA A 101 -9.06 -6.98 -6.56
C ALA A 101 -9.73 -7.95 -5.58
N PHE A 102 -9.94 -7.48 -4.34
CA PHE A 102 -10.52 -8.25 -3.25
C PHE A 102 -11.46 -7.34 -2.45
N ILE A 103 -12.55 -7.91 -1.93
CA ILE A 103 -13.35 -7.28 -0.88
C ILE A 103 -12.67 -7.55 0.46
N ASP A 104 -12.53 -6.53 1.29
CA ASP A 104 -12.05 -6.67 2.68
C ASP A 104 -13.05 -7.49 3.49
N HIS A 105 -12.64 -8.62 3.96
CA HIS A 105 -13.45 -9.51 4.80
C HIS A 105 -12.96 -9.52 6.27
N GLY A 106 -12.18 -8.51 6.66
CA GLY A 106 -11.69 -8.32 8.03
C GLY A 106 -10.76 -9.42 8.51
N HIS A 107 -10.09 -10.10 7.61
CA HIS A 107 -9.24 -11.28 7.88
C HIS A 107 -9.96 -12.39 8.65
N GLN A 108 -11.30 -12.42 8.56
CA GLN A 108 -12.10 -13.46 9.19
C GLN A 108 -11.85 -14.80 8.51
N ASP A 109 -11.64 -15.82 9.32
CA ASP A 109 -11.58 -17.18 8.83
C ASP A 109 -13.00 -17.68 8.54
N ASN A 110 -13.33 -17.83 7.27
CA ASN A 110 -14.61 -18.37 6.82
C ASN A 110 -14.56 -19.89 6.56
N GLY A 111 -13.63 -20.59 7.17
CA GLY A 111 -13.41 -21.99 6.92
C GLY A 111 -12.47 -22.24 5.74
N GLU A 112 -12.92 -22.93 4.68
CA GLU A 112 -12.04 -23.34 3.57
C GLU A 112 -11.46 -22.16 2.76
N ASP A 113 -12.13 -20.98 2.77
CA ASP A 113 -11.77 -19.79 1.97
C ASP A 113 -11.45 -18.57 2.86
N GLY A 114 -10.90 -18.75 4.03
CA GLY A 114 -10.58 -17.65 4.97
C GLY A 114 -9.80 -16.50 4.33
N GLY A 115 -10.16 -15.25 4.70
CA GLY A 115 -9.53 -14.03 4.24
C GLY A 115 -10.35 -13.20 3.27
N ASP A 116 -9.69 -12.25 2.60
CA ASP A 116 -10.34 -11.32 1.67
C ASP A 116 -10.89 -12.02 0.44
N ILE A 117 -12.08 -11.60 -0.02
CA ILE A 117 -12.83 -12.28 -1.09
C ILE A 117 -12.33 -11.79 -2.46
N PRO A 118 -11.75 -12.66 -3.30
CA PRO A 118 -11.27 -12.27 -4.63
C PRO A 118 -12.42 -11.94 -5.57
N LEU A 119 -12.26 -10.87 -6.34
CA LEU A 119 -13.20 -10.46 -7.38
C LEU A 119 -12.71 -10.91 -8.76
N THR A 120 -13.58 -11.57 -9.50
CA THR A 120 -13.34 -11.98 -10.89
C THR A 120 -14.01 -11.05 -11.90
N GLU A 121 -14.97 -10.23 -11.44
CA GLU A 121 -15.73 -9.29 -12.25
C GLU A 121 -15.74 -7.90 -11.63
N VAL A 122 -16.02 -6.89 -12.47
CA VAL A 122 -16.09 -5.50 -12.01
C VAL A 122 -17.45 -5.21 -11.37
N THR A 123 -17.44 -4.91 -10.09
CA THR A 123 -18.61 -4.49 -9.30
C THR A 123 -18.85 -2.98 -9.40
N ASN A 124 -19.98 -2.50 -8.87
CA ASN A 124 -20.25 -1.07 -8.74
C ASN A 124 -19.28 -0.39 -7.78
N ASP A 125 -18.85 -1.09 -6.73
CA ASP A 125 -17.88 -0.56 -5.76
C ASP A 125 -16.50 -0.40 -6.39
N LEU A 126 -16.07 -1.34 -7.25
CA LEU A 126 -14.84 -1.18 -8.03
C LEU A 126 -14.90 0.07 -8.92
N ARG A 127 -16.04 0.28 -9.62
CA ARG A 127 -16.25 1.48 -10.45
C ARG A 127 -16.23 2.75 -9.63
N TYR A 128 -16.78 2.70 -8.41
CA TYR A 128 -16.75 3.82 -7.48
C TYR A 128 -15.32 4.23 -7.11
N TYR A 129 -14.41 3.26 -6.97
CA TYR A 129 -12.98 3.49 -6.77
C TYR A 129 -12.20 3.79 -8.05
N GLY A 130 -12.85 3.86 -9.21
CA GLY A 130 -12.23 4.18 -10.49
C GLY A 130 -11.65 2.98 -11.25
N ILE A 131 -12.13 1.76 -10.96
CA ILE A 131 -11.72 0.54 -11.66
C ILE A 131 -12.85 0.04 -12.55
N ASN A 132 -12.66 0.11 -13.88
CA ASN A 132 -13.67 -0.29 -14.87
C ASN A 132 -13.39 -1.64 -15.51
N LYS A 133 -12.22 -2.21 -15.26
CA LYS A 133 -11.78 -3.48 -15.83
C LYS A 133 -10.87 -4.23 -14.86
N LEU A 134 -10.85 -5.55 -14.93
CA LEU A 134 -9.88 -6.42 -14.23
C LEU A 134 -9.25 -7.39 -15.24
N PRO A 135 -7.90 -7.35 -15.37
CA PRO A 135 -6.96 -6.35 -14.86
C PRO A 135 -7.10 -4.99 -15.56
N GLU A 136 -6.76 -3.89 -14.88
CA GLU A 136 -6.76 -2.54 -15.46
C GLU A 136 -5.39 -1.88 -15.40
N GLY A 137 -4.96 -1.31 -16.54
CA GLY A 137 -3.69 -0.59 -16.66
C GLY A 137 -3.91 0.91 -16.77
N PHE A 138 -3.07 1.65 -16.07
CA PHE A 138 -3.05 3.11 -16.06
C PHE A 138 -1.66 3.63 -16.45
N ALA A 139 -1.60 4.60 -17.35
CA ALA A 139 -0.43 5.46 -17.51
C ALA A 139 -0.37 6.47 -16.35
N LYS A 140 0.81 6.70 -15.81
CA LYS A 140 1.08 7.76 -14.82
C LYS A 140 1.29 9.09 -15.55
N GLU A 141 0.22 9.85 -15.81
CA GLU A 141 0.33 11.17 -16.45
C GLU A 141 1.03 12.19 -15.53
N ALA A 142 0.87 12.04 -14.23
CA ALA A 142 1.62 12.79 -13.23
C ALA A 142 1.78 11.97 -11.94
N LEU A 143 2.96 12.02 -11.35
CA LEU A 143 3.22 11.48 -10.01
C LEU A 143 4.30 12.35 -9.35
N CYS A 144 3.88 13.18 -8.41
CA CYS A 144 4.77 14.02 -7.60
C CYS A 144 4.39 13.93 -6.12
N GLY A 145 5.05 14.69 -5.25
CA GLY A 145 4.85 14.61 -3.80
C GLY A 145 3.41 14.89 -3.32
N SER A 146 2.60 15.60 -4.11
CA SER A 146 1.25 16.03 -3.70
C SER A 146 0.15 15.67 -4.70
N LYS A 147 0.49 15.18 -5.90
CA LYS A 147 -0.47 14.96 -6.98
C LYS A 147 -0.16 13.68 -7.74
N MET A 148 -1.21 12.90 -8.01
CA MET A 148 -1.15 11.74 -8.89
C MET A 148 -2.28 11.83 -9.93
N ILE A 149 -1.95 11.59 -11.19
CA ILE A 149 -2.94 11.44 -12.28
C ILE A 149 -2.67 10.12 -12.97
N LEU A 150 -3.68 9.27 -12.96
CA LEU A 150 -3.68 7.96 -13.59
C LEU A 150 -4.67 7.95 -14.75
N ARG A 151 -4.24 7.48 -15.92
CA ARG A 151 -5.09 7.40 -17.11
C ARG A 151 -5.16 5.97 -17.63
N SER A 152 -6.37 5.41 -17.68
CA SER A 152 -6.67 4.17 -18.40
C SER A 152 -7.17 4.46 -19.82
N LYS A 153 -7.69 3.44 -20.50
CA LYS A 153 -8.33 3.63 -21.82
C LYS A 153 -9.64 4.43 -21.71
N THR A 154 -10.36 4.31 -20.60
CA THR A 154 -11.72 4.84 -20.42
C THR A 154 -11.82 5.93 -19.38
N LEU A 155 -10.87 5.99 -18.44
CA LEU A 155 -10.90 6.91 -17.30
C LEU A 155 -9.61 7.70 -17.14
N ARG A 156 -9.74 8.87 -16.55
CA ARG A 156 -8.63 9.62 -15.93
C ARG A 156 -8.99 9.89 -14.47
N LEU A 157 -8.16 9.37 -13.57
CA LEU A 157 -8.30 9.54 -12.12
C LEU A 157 -7.34 10.62 -11.65
N LYS A 158 -7.84 11.56 -10.85
CA LYS A 158 -7.01 12.61 -10.25
C LYS A 158 -7.01 12.46 -8.74
N PHE A 159 -5.83 12.46 -8.16
CA PHE A 159 -5.62 12.32 -6.73
C PHE A 159 -4.77 13.45 -6.18
N LYS A 160 -5.02 13.77 -4.92
CA LYS A 160 -4.22 14.63 -4.08
C LYS A 160 -3.67 13.83 -2.91
N LYS A 161 -2.40 14.01 -2.57
CA LYS A 161 -1.82 13.36 -1.39
C LYS A 161 -2.40 13.98 -0.14
N PHE A 162 -2.81 13.11 0.78
CA PHE A 162 -3.38 13.51 2.06
C PHE A 162 -2.30 13.60 3.14
#